data_dc22e3d85c72c9acaabd03fa4895ae14
#
_entry.id   dc22e3d85c72c9acaabd03fa4895ae14
#
_cell.length_a   1.000
_cell.length_b   1.000
_cell.length_c   1.000
_cell.angle_alpha   90.00
_cell.angle_beta   90.00
_cell.angle_gamma   90.00
#
_symmetry.space_group_name_H-M   'P 1'
#
loop_
_entity.id
_entity.type
_entity.pdbx_description
1 polymer ?
#
loop_
_entity_poly.entity_id
_entity_poly.type
_entity_poly.pdbx_seq_one_letter_code
_entity_poly.pdbx_strand_id
1 'polypeptide(L)'
;MLVIFLLTAAFIAYAPQYIKNINDFSADLSNGVLELGAKLVMPGNDEMGVKATDKIRNNLFAIQVYKPWLLLQFGTTDETAIESERIAAGVDGDRIKSILSVSPVTNFGEDRQTAVKTDIETYKNVNMTVTNVAGKKKKKLLIGFLNLIISIFVVVMCGLVIFTQLLFIIFALYLPLNFILSMLPTYNGLLKKAVLKLFNTILMRAGLTLLITIAFSLSAMIYSMSGDY
;
A
#
# COMPACT_ATOMS: atom_id res chain seq x y z
N MET A 1 -36.83 -29.33 16.28
CA MET A 1 -36.06 -29.04 17.51
C MET A 1 -34.77 -29.85 17.56
N LEU A 2 -34.80 -31.17 17.55
CA LEU A 2 -33.63 -32.04 17.68
C LEU A 2 -32.56 -31.80 16.57
N VAL A 3 -32.99 -31.64 15.33
CA VAL A 3 -32.09 -31.37 14.18
C VAL A 3 -31.35 -30.00 14.36
N ILE A 4 -32.08 -28.97 14.80
CA ILE A 4 -31.48 -27.67 15.03
C ILE A 4 -30.49 -27.72 16.21
N PHE A 5 -30.82 -28.48 17.26
CA PHE A 5 -29.90 -28.70 18.37
C PHE A 5 -28.61 -29.39 17.96
N LEU A 6 -28.71 -30.47 17.15
CA LEU A 6 -27.55 -31.19 16.60
C LEU A 6 -26.70 -30.26 15.71
N LEU A 7 -27.34 -29.49 14.84
CA LEU A 7 -26.63 -28.49 13.98
C LEU A 7 -25.93 -27.44 14.83
N THR A 8 -26.57 -26.95 15.89
CA THR A 8 -25.96 -25.97 16.80
C THR A 8 -24.77 -26.57 17.54
N ALA A 9 -24.91 -27.78 18.06
CA ALA A 9 -23.82 -28.51 18.73
C ALA A 9 -22.64 -28.74 17.77
N ALA A 10 -22.90 -29.20 16.55
CA ALA A 10 -21.89 -29.34 15.52
C ALA A 10 -21.22 -28.01 15.17
N PHE A 11 -22.01 -26.92 15.02
CA PHE A 11 -21.48 -25.60 14.74
C PHE A 11 -20.57 -25.09 15.87
N ILE A 12 -20.95 -25.29 17.14
CA ILE A 12 -20.12 -24.91 18.28
C ILE A 12 -18.82 -25.74 18.30
N ALA A 13 -18.91 -27.04 18.07
CA ALA A 13 -17.74 -27.93 18.06
C ALA A 13 -16.72 -27.57 16.96
N TYR A 14 -17.21 -27.14 15.80
CA TYR A 14 -16.37 -26.76 14.65
C TYR A 14 -16.22 -25.22 14.49
N ALA A 15 -16.69 -24.42 15.45
CA ALA A 15 -16.65 -22.96 15.36
C ALA A 15 -15.25 -22.41 15.05
N PRO A 16 -14.15 -22.88 15.68
CA PRO A 16 -12.81 -22.38 15.36
C PRO A 16 -12.43 -22.58 13.89
N GLN A 17 -12.83 -23.72 13.31
CA GLN A 17 -12.54 -24.04 11.91
C GLN A 17 -13.33 -23.14 10.94
N TYR A 18 -14.62 -22.95 11.18
CA TYR A 18 -15.44 -22.04 10.36
C TYR A 18 -14.96 -20.59 10.44
N ILE A 19 -14.68 -20.12 11.65
CA ILE A 19 -14.16 -18.76 11.86
C ILE A 19 -12.86 -18.57 11.11
N LYS A 20 -11.94 -19.53 11.20
CA LYS A 20 -10.68 -19.51 10.46
C LYS A 20 -10.93 -19.48 8.96
N ASN A 21 -11.72 -20.38 8.41
CA ASN A 21 -11.98 -20.45 6.96
C ASN A 21 -12.60 -19.15 6.43
N ILE A 22 -13.57 -18.57 7.16
CA ILE A 22 -14.20 -17.30 6.78
C ILE A 22 -13.19 -16.13 6.87
N ASN A 23 -12.33 -16.14 7.90
CA ASN A 23 -11.28 -15.12 8.02
C ASN A 23 -10.25 -15.26 6.88
N ASP A 24 -9.84 -16.46 6.54
CA ASP A 24 -8.90 -16.74 5.45
C ASP A 24 -9.50 -16.29 4.12
N PHE A 25 -10.77 -16.62 3.84
CA PHE A 25 -11.49 -16.10 2.68
C PHE A 25 -11.54 -14.57 2.64
N SER A 26 -11.82 -13.92 3.77
CA SER A 26 -11.82 -12.45 3.88
C SER A 26 -10.42 -11.86 3.62
N ALA A 27 -9.38 -12.54 4.10
CA ALA A 27 -7.99 -12.15 3.85
C ALA A 27 -7.61 -12.32 2.38
N ASP A 28 -7.96 -13.44 1.78
CA ASP A 28 -7.68 -13.73 0.37
C ASP A 28 -8.38 -12.75 -0.57
N LEU A 29 -9.63 -12.40 -0.28
CA LEU A 29 -10.35 -11.36 -1.02
C LEU A 29 -9.64 -10.00 -0.93
N SER A 30 -9.21 -9.60 0.27
CA SER A 30 -8.47 -8.36 0.49
C SER A 30 -7.11 -8.38 -0.21
N ASN A 31 -6.41 -9.51 -0.18
CA ASN A 31 -5.12 -9.70 -0.84
C ASN A 31 -5.25 -9.62 -2.37
N GLY A 32 -6.31 -10.21 -2.95
CA GLY A 32 -6.60 -10.11 -4.38
C GLY A 32 -6.82 -8.65 -4.82
N VAL A 33 -7.55 -7.86 -4.03
CA VAL A 33 -7.74 -6.42 -4.30
C VAL A 33 -6.42 -5.65 -4.21
N LEU A 34 -5.57 -5.95 -3.22
CA LEU A 34 -4.25 -5.33 -3.08
C LEU A 34 -3.31 -5.69 -4.21
N GLU A 35 -3.37 -6.93 -4.70
CA GLU A 35 -2.56 -7.36 -5.83
C GLU A 35 -2.91 -6.61 -7.11
N LEU A 36 -4.20 -6.43 -7.39
CA LEU A 36 -4.65 -5.59 -8.51
C LEU A 36 -4.12 -4.16 -8.38
N GLY A 37 -4.14 -3.60 -7.17
CA GLY A 37 -3.62 -2.26 -6.93
C GLY A 37 -2.12 -2.13 -7.08
N ALA A 38 -1.37 -3.13 -6.64
CA ALA A 38 0.08 -3.16 -6.80
C ALA A 38 0.48 -3.12 -8.28
N LYS A 39 -0.24 -3.86 -9.14
CA LYS A 39 -0.03 -3.84 -10.60
C LYS A 39 -0.30 -2.48 -11.23
N LEU A 40 -1.28 -1.73 -10.70
CA LEU A 40 -1.60 -0.39 -11.18
C LEU A 40 -0.55 0.66 -10.76
N VAL A 41 0.08 0.50 -9.61
CA VAL A 41 1.08 1.45 -9.08
C VAL A 41 2.47 1.22 -9.67
N MET A 42 2.84 -0.04 -9.92
CA MET A 42 4.12 -0.45 -10.51
C MET A 42 3.87 -1.51 -11.58
N PRO A 43 3.52 -1.12 -12.81
CA PRO A 43 3.41 -2.07 -13.92
C PRO A 43 4.79 -2.69 -14.21
N GLY A 44 4.86 -4.02 -14.19
CA GLY A 44 6.09 -4.77 -14.47
C GLY A 44 6.78 -5.41 -13.26
N ASN A 45 6.32 -5.15 -12.03
CA ASN A 45 6.80 -5.84 -10.83
C ASN A 45 5.90 -7.04 -10.50
N ASP A 46 5.84 -8.00 -11.40
CA ASP A 46 5.15 -9.28 -11.20
C ASP A 46 6.02 -10.26 -10.39
N GLU A 47 6.46 -9.87 -9.18
CA GLU A 47 7.08 -10.81 -8.25
C GLU A 47 6.00 -11.77 -7.72
N MET A 48 5.91 -12.94 -8.35
CA MET A 48 5.10 -14.04 -7.86
C MET A 48 5.59 -14.46 -6.47
N GLY A 49 4.68 -14.47 -5.50
CA GLY A 49 4.95 -14.97 -4.15
C GLY A 49 5.23 -13.92 -3.08
N VAL A 50 5.27 -12.63 -3.40
CA VAL A 50 5.41 -11.56 -2.40
C VAL A 50 4.11 -11.38 -1.64
N LYS A 51 4.18 -11.39 -0.30
CA LYS A 51 3.02 -11.19 0.58
C LYS A 51 2.37 -9.81 0.32
N ALA A 52 1.06 -9.74 0.42
CA ALA A 52 0.32 -8.49 0.22
C ALA A 52 0.80 -7.34 1.13
N THR A 53 1.22 -7.65 2.36
CA THR A 53 1.83 -6.69 3.29
C THR A 53 3.13 -6.09 2.76
N ASP A 54 3.97 -6.90 2.10
CA ASP A 54 5.22 -6.44 1.51
C ASP A 54 4.95 -5.58 0.28
N LYS A 55 3.95 -5.94 -0.52
CA LYS A 55 3.50 -5.10 -1.66
C LYS A 55 3.00 -3.73 -1.18
N ILE A 56 2.21 -3.66 -0.10
CA ILE A 56 1.77 -2.38 0.49
C ILE A 56 2.98 -1.57 0.94
N ARG A 57 3.91 -2.18 1.67
CA ARG A 57 5.12 -1.52 2.16
C ARG A 57 5.95 -0.96 1.01
N ASN A 58 6.16 -1.76 -0.04
CA ASN A 58 6.92 -1.36 -1.21
C ASN A 58 6.22 -0.22 -1.98
N ASN A 59 4.90 -0.28 -2.12
CA ASN A 59 4.12 0.79 -2.74
C ASN A 59 4.16 2.09 -1.93
N LEU A 60 4.05 2.00 -0.61
CA LEU A 60 4.19 3.16 0.28
C LEU A 60 5.58 3.78 0.16
N PHE A 61 6.63 2.97 0.19
CA PHE A 61 8.00 3.44 0.00
C PHE A 61 8.18 4.10 -1.36
N ALA A 62 7.66 3.47 -2.42
CA ALA A 62 7.75 4.02 -3.77
C ALA A 62 7.07 5.40 -3.87
N ILE A 63 5.87 5.57 -3.31
CA ILE A 63 5.08 6.80 -3.41
C ILE A 63 5.62 7.89 -2.47
N GLN A 64 5.99 7.54 -1.24
CA GLN A 64 6.35 8.55 -0.23
C GLN A 64 7.83 8.90 -0.20
N VAL A 65 8.70 8.03 -0.70
CA VAL A 65 10.16 8.21 -0.61
C VAL A 65 10.80 8.21 -2.00
N TYR A 66 10.63 7.12 -2.75
CA TYR A 66 11.40 6.90 -3.97
C TYR A 66 11.01 7.86 -5.11
N LYS A 67 9.74 7.95 -5.47
CA LYS A 67 9.26 8.87 -6.52
C LYS A 67 9.49 10.35 -6.18
N PRO A 68 9.20 10.84 -4.95
CA PRO A 68 9.59 12.17 -4.53
C PRO A 68 11.09 12.42 -4.61
N TRP A 69 11.91 11.42 -4.27
CA TRP A 69 13.36 11.52 -4.37
C TRP A 69 13.80 11.66 -5.84
N LEU A 70 13.29 10.82 -6.74
CA LEU A 70 13.56 10.93 -8.18
C LEU A 70 13.18 12.32 -8.70
N LEU A 71 11.98 12.79 -8.39
CA LEU A 71 11.50 14.11 -8.83
C LEU A 71 12.38 15.27 -8.32
N LEU A 72 12.90 15.18 -7.10
CA LEU A 72 13.78 16.18 -6.51
C LEU A 72 15.21 16.13 -7.07
N GLN A 73 15.71 14.95 -7.42
CA GLN A 73 17.07 14.77 -7.90
C GLN A 73 17.18 14.93 -9.43
N PHE A 74 16.26 14.31 -10.16
CA PHE A 74 16.32 14.25 -11.63
C PHE A 74 15.27 15.14 -12.32
N GLY A 75 14.25 15.62 -11.59
CA GLY A 75 13.16 16.42 -12.16
C GLY A 75 12.04 15.60 -12.78
N THR A 76 12.19 14.28 -12.91
CA THR A 76 11.20 13.33 -13.41
C THR A 76 11.11 12.10 -12.51
N THR A 77 10.01 11.39 -12.58
CA THR A 77 9.81 10.08 -11.91
C THR A 77 9.93 8.91 -12.89
N ASP A 78 10.20 9.19 -14.16
CA ASP A 78 10.39 8.19 -15.21
C ASP A 78 11.85 7.70 -15.22
N GLU A 79 12.06 6.51 -14.73
CA GLU A 79 13.38 5.87 -14.67
C GLU A 79 13.94 5.61 -16.08
N THR A 80 13.06 5.29 -17.04
CA THR A 80 13.48 5.03 -18.41
C THR A 80 14.01 6.30 -19.08
N ALA A 81 13.40 7.45 -18.81
CA ALA A 81 13.89 8.74 -19.28
C ALA A 81 15.26 9.06 -18.66
N ILE A 82 15.45 8.85 -17.35
CA ILE A 82 16.73 9.08 -16.66
C ILE A 82 17.84 8.18 -17.24
N GLU A 83 17.56 6.91 -17.46
CA GLU A 83 18.53 5.96 -18.00
C GLU A 83 18.79 6.17 -19.50
N SER A 84 17.83 6.67 -20.28
CA SER A 84 18.05 7.02 -21.68
C SER A 84 19.06 8.16 -21.86
N GLU A 85 19.08 9.15 -20.96
CA GLU A 85 20.09 10.20 -20.94
C GLU A 85 21.50 9.63 -20.69
N ARG A 86 21.61 8.61 -19.82
CA ARG A 86 22.88 7.89 -19.57
C ARG A 86 23.36 7.14 -20.82
N ILE A 87 22.46 6.41 -21.47
CA ILE A 87 22.77 5.68 -22.69
C ILE A 87 23.21 6.64 -23.79
N ALA A 88 22.55 7.77 -23.95
CA ALA A 88 22.90 8.81 -24.91
C ALA A 88 24.28 9.43 -24.63
N ALA A 89 24.68 9.50 -23.36
CA ALA A 89 26.00 9.98 -22.95
C ALA A 89 27.13 8.92 -23.09
N GLY A 90 26.78 7.68 -23.44
CA GLY A 90 27.76 6.58 -23.61
C GLY A 90 28.40 6.12 -22.29
N VAL A 91 27.71 6.28 -21.17
CA VAL A 91 28.21 5.91 -19.83
C VAL A 91 27.64 4.56 -19.43
N ASP A 92 28.53 3.65 -19.00
CA ASP A 92 28.14 2.35 -18.48
C ASP A 92 27.59 2.41 -17.05
N GLY A 93 26.77 1.43 -16.69
CA GLY A 93 26.20 1.30 -15.34
C GLY A 93 24.76 1.77 -15.26
N ASP A 94 24.31 2.10 -14.04
CA ASP A 94 22.94 2.55 -13.73
C ASP A 94 23.07 3.91 -13.03
N ARG A 95 22.54 4.95 -13.64
CA ARG A 95 22.66 6.34 -13.16
C ARG A 95 21.99 6.53 -11.80
N ILE A 96 20.81 5.93 -11.60
CA ILE A 96 20.09 6.02 -10.36
C ILE A 96 20.83 5.30 -9.25
N LYS A 97 21.31 4.08 -9.50
CA LYS A 97 22.08 3.29 -8.54
C LYS A 97 23.41 3.93 -8.19
N SER A 98 24.07 4.59 -9.12
CA SER A 98 25.34 5.26 -8.87
C SER A 98 25.24 6.30 -7.74
N ILE A 99 24.08 6.94 -7.59
CA ILE A 99 23.84 7.91 -6.52
C ILE A 99 23.27 7.23 -5.27
N LEU A 100 22.40 6.21 -5.41
CA LEU A 100 21.78 5.54 -4.26
C LEU A 100 22.74 4.64 -3.50
N SER A 101 23.68 3.99 -4.19
CA SER A 101 24.64 3.07 -3.58
C SER A 101 25.68 3.76 -2.70
N VAL A 102 25.89 5.06 -2.89
CA VAL A 102 26.89 5.80 -2.16
C VAL A 102 26.31 6.38 -0.86
N SER A 103 26.89 5.95 0.25
CA SER A 103 26.48 6.43 1.59
C SER A 103 26.75 7.93 1.76
N PRO A 104 25.81 8.71 2.30
CA PRO A 104 26.04 10.12 2.59
C PRO A 104 26.96 10.37 3.80
N VAL A 105 27.31 9.32 4.55
CA VAL A 105 28.08 9.41 5.80
C VAL A 105 29.52 8.88 5.64
N THR A 106 29.70 7.93 4.71
CA THR A 106 31.02 7.34 4.47
C THR A 106 31.96 8.41 3.89
N ASN A 107 33.21 8.42 4.34
CA ASN A 107 34.25 9.34 3.90
C ASN A 107 33.81 10.82 4.01
N PHE A 108 33.15 11.18 5.14
CA PHE A 108 32.59 12.51 5.38
C PHE A 108 31.66 13.03 4.27
N GLY A 109 31.09 12.12 3.49
CA GLY A 109 30.19 12.43 2.36
C GLY A 109 30.90 12.84 1.05
N GLU A 110 32.20 12.76 0.98
CA GLU A 110 32.97 13.10 -0.23
C GLU A 110 32.62 12.22 -1.43
N ASP A 111 32.45 10.90 -1.19
CA ASP A 111 32.09 9.95 -2.25
C ASP A 111 30.73 10.33 -2.89
N ARG A 112 29.76 10.72 -2.04
CA ARG A 112 28.45 11.18 -2.53
C ARG A 112 28.54 12.52 -3.24
N GLN A 113 29.35 13.45 -2.76
CA GLN A 113 29.58 14.72 -3.45
C GLN A 113 30.21 14.50 -4.82
N THR A 114 31.13 13.57 -4.92
CA THR A 114 31.78 13.19 -6.19
C THR A 114 30.76 12.59 -7.16
N ALA A 115 29.90 11.66 -6.71
CA ALA A 115 28.86 11.07 -7.54
C ALA A 115 27.87 12.12 -8.04
N VAL A 116 27.43 13.04 -7.17
CA VAL A 116 26.55 14.17 -7.54
C VAL A 116 27.23 15.12 -8.51
N LYS A 117 28.50 15.46 -8.29
CA LYS A 117 29.28 16.33 -9.17
C LYS A 117 29.45 15.71 -10.56
N THR A 118 29.74 14.43 -10.62
CA THR A 118 29.84 13.69 -11.89
C THR A 118 28.49 13.71 -12.64
N ASP A 119 27.36 13.52 -11.94
CA ASP A 119 26.03 13.60 -12.56
C ASP A 119 25.71 15.00 -13.12
N ILE A 120 26.10 16.07 -12.40
CA ILE A 120 25.93 17.45 -12.87
C ILE A 120 26.80 17.74 -14.10
N GLU A 121 28.04 17.30 -14.11
CA GLU A 121 29.01 17.58 -15.20
C GLU A 121 28.68 16.77 -16.45
N THR A 122 28.33 15.47 -16.29
CA THR A 122 28.07 14.56 -17.40
C THR A 122 26.71 14.80 -18.05
N TYR A 123 25.64 14.91 -17.23
CA TYR A 123 24.27 15.01 -17.73
C TYR A 123 23.69 16.41 -17.65
N LYS A 124 24.47 17.40 -17.20
CA LYS A 124 24.03 18.80 -16.99
C LYS A 124 22.77 18.93 -16.12
N ASN A 125 22.70 18.07 -15.11
CA ASN A 125 21.53 17.98 -14.23
C ASN A 125 21.39 19.23 -13.36
N VAL A 126 20.62 20.20 -13.84
CA VAL A 126 20.33 21.46 -13.13
C VAL A 126 19.57 21.22 -11.80
N ASN A 127 18.87 20.08 -11.67
CA ASN A 127 18.14 19.79 -10.44
C ASN A 127 19.06 19.47 -9.25
N MET A 128 20.32 19.08 -9.49
CA MET A 128 21.31 18.85 -8.43
C MET A 128 22.19 20.07 -8.15
N THR A 129 22.08 21.13 -8.93
CA THR A 129 22.90 22.35 -8.74
C THR A 129 22.41 23.23 -7.60
N VAL A 130 23.33 24.00 -6.99
CA VAL A 130 23.04 24.93 -5.90
C VAL A 130 22.24 26.13 -6.40
N THR A 131 22.37 26.50 -7.66
CA THR A 131 21.71 27.66 -8.27
C THR A 131 20.19 27.57 -8.31
N ASN A 132 19.61 26.36 -8.24
CA ASN A 132 18.16 26.14 -8.29
C ASN A 132 17.50 25.97 -6.90
N VAL A 133 18.07 26.58 -5.85
CA VAL A 133 17.61 26.42 -4.46
C VAL A 133 16.17 26.91 -4.26
N ALA A 134 15.80 28.03 -4.89
CA ALA A 134 14.43 28.57 -4.74
C ALA A 134 13.35 27.69 -5.36
N GLY A 135 13.59 27.15 -6.55
CA GLY A 135 12.68 26.21 -7.20
C GLY A 135 12.55 24.90 -6.43
N LYS A 136 13.67 24.37 -5.92
CA LYS A 136 13.68 23.17 -5.07
C LYS A 136 12.93 23.37 -3.75
N LYS A 137 13.03 24.53 -3.11
CA LYS A 137 12.28 24.80 -1.86
C LYS A 137 10.77 24.72 -2.09
N LYS A 138 10.26 25.29 -3.18
CA LYS A 138 8.83 25.22 -3.52
C LYS A 138 8.40 23.77 -3.82
N LYS A 139 9.16 23.05 -4.66
CA LYS A 139 8.88 21.63 -4.98
C LYS A 139 8.92 20.78 -3.71
N LYS A 140 9.93 20.95 -2.86
CA LYS A 140 10.09 20.22 -1.59
C LYS A 140 8.91 20.47 -0.64
N LEU A 141 8.44 21.70 -0.52
CA LEU A 141 7.30 22.06 0.32
C LEU A 141 6.01 21.37 -0.21
N LEU A 142 5.77 21.45 -1.52
CA LEU A 142 4.60 20.84 -2.15
C LEU A 142 4.61 19.31 -1.96
N ILE A 143 5.74 18.66 -2.24
CA ILE A 143 5.90 17.21 -2.05
C ILE A 143 5.70 16.84 -0.58
N GLY A 144 6.28 17.59 0.36
CA GLY A 144 6.10 17.37 1.79
C GLY A 144 4.65 17.49 2.23
N PHE A 145 3.92 18.46 1.70
CA PHE A 145 2.49 18.62 1.98
C PHE A 145 1.65 17.47 1.41
N LEU A 146 1.89 17.06 0.17
CA LEU A 146 1.22 15.93 -0.44
C LEU A 146 1.50 14.63 0.33
N ASN A 147 2.76 14.39 0.72
CA ASN A 147 3.12 13.23 1.52
C ASN A 147 2.44 13.22 2.89
N LEU A 148 2.29 14.38 3.53
CA LEU A 148 1.59 14.49 4.81
C LEU A 148 0.12 14.06 4.65
N ILE A 149 -0.57 14.54 3.61
CA ILE A 149 -1.97 14.18 3.35
C ILE A 149 -2.09 12.67 3.11
N ILE A 150 -1.23 12.10 2.27
CA ILE A 150 -1.22 10.66 1.96
C ILE A 150 -0.95 9.87 3.24
N SER A 151 0.01 10.29 4.07
CA SER A 151 0.35 9.61 5.33
C SER A 151 -0.83 9.58 6.29
N ILE A 152 -1.51 10.72 6.50
CA ILE A 152 -2.70 10.79 7.37
C ILE A 152 -3.79 9.87 6.82
N PHE A 153 -4.05 9.92 5.52
CA PHE A 153 -5.04 9.05 4.89
C PHE A 153 -4.73 7.57 5.12
N VAL A 154 -3.49 7.14 4.89
CA VAL A 154 -3.06 5.75 5.07
C VAL A 154 -3.21 5.30 6.52
N VAL A 155 -2.80 6.13 7.50
CA VAL A 155 -2.94 5.81 8.93
C VAL A 155 -4.41 5.62 9.31
N VAL A 156 -5.30 6.51 8.86
CA VAL A 156 -6.74 6.39 9.10
C VAL A 156 -7.29 5.10 8.47
N MET A 157 -6.95 4.82 7.22
CA MET A 157 -7.42 3.62 6.53
C MET A 157 -6.91 2.34 7.17
N CYS A 158 -5.64 2.29 7.59
CA CYS A 158 -5.10 1.15 8.34
C CYS A 158 -5.83 0.95 9.68
N GLY A 159 -6.13 2.03 10.40
CA GLY A 159 -6.95 1.97 11.61
C GLY A 159 -8.34 1.39 11.37
N LEU A 160 -9.00 1.81 10.28
CA LEU A 160 -10.32 1.27 9.89
C LEU A 160 -10.26 -0.22 9.51
N VAL A 161 -9.20 -0.67 8.82
CA VAL A 161 -9.01 -2.09 8.50
C VAL A 161 -8.83 -2.91 9.78
N ILE A 162 -8.03 -2.44 10.74
CA ILE A 162 -7.86 -3.10 12.04
C ILE A 162 -9.20 -3.13 12.79
N PHE A 163 -9.93 -2.02 12.80
CA PHE A 163 -11.24 -1.94 13.46
C PHE A 163 -12.25 -2.92 12.85
N THR A 164 -12.32 -3.04 11.54
CA THR A 164 -13.19 -4.03 10.88
C THR A 164 -12.78 -5.47 11.19
N GLN A 165 -11.48 -5.74 11.37
CA GLN A 165 -10.99 -7.05 11.81
C GLN A 165 -11.46 -7.38 13.23
N LEU A 166 -11.41 -6.41 14.15
CA LEU A 166 -11.93 -6.59 15.52
C LEU A 166 -13.44 -6.83 15.50
N LEU A 167 -14.19 -6.07 14.71
CA LEU A 167 -15.64 -6.28 14.55
C LEU A 167 -15.96 -7.68 14.01
N PHE A 168 -15.17 -8.15 13.03
CA PHE A 168 -15.33 -9.51 12.50
C PHE A 168 -15.17 -10.56 13.60
N ILE A 169 -14.10 -10.46 14.42
CA ILE A 169 -13.86 -11.40 15.53
C ILE A 169 -15.00 -11.37 16.52
N ILE A 170 -15.47 -10.18 16.90
CA ILE A 170 -16.59 -10.03 17.83
C ILE A 170 -17.87 -10.70 17.27
N PHE A 171 -18.24 -10.40 16.02
CA PHE A 171 -19.44 -11.01 15.42
C PHE A 171 -19.30 -12.52 15.24
N ALA A 172 -18.11 -13.01 14.91
CA ALA A 172 -17.83 -14.44 14.79
C ALA A 172 -17.94 -15.15 16.15
N LEU A 173 -17.47 -14.54 17.25
CA LEU A 173 -17.62 -15.08 18.61
C LEU A 173 -19.08 -15.13 19.07
N TYR A 174 -19.89 -14.14 18.69
CA TYR A 174 -21.32 -14.11 19.04
C TYR A 174 -22.19 -15.01 18.13
N LEU A 175 -21.64 -15.52 17.02
CA LEU A 175 -22.42 -16.33 16.08
C LEU A 175 -23.01 -17.58 16.72
N PRO A 176 -22.27 -18.42 17.50
CA PRO A 176 -22.82 -19.57 18.18
C PRO A 176 -23.96 -19.23 19.15
N LEU A 177 -23.82 -18.13 19.90
CA LEU A 177 -24.86 -17.64 20.80
C LEU A 177 -26.14 -17.26 20.04
N ASN A 178 -26.00 -16.60 18.90
CA ASN A 178 -27.12 -16.23 18.03
C ASN A 178 -27.82 -17.48 17.45
N PHE A 179 -27.09 -18.58 17.20
CA PHE A 179 -27.67 -19.84 16.81
C PHE A 179 -28.55 -20.41 17.92
N ILE A 180 -28.08 -20.46 19.16
CA ILE A 180 -28.84 -20.98 20.31
C ILE A 180 -30.09 -20.11 20.53
N LEU A 181 -29.95 -18.79 20.55
CA LEU A 181 -31.07 -17.87 20.76
C LEU A 181 -32.11 -17.94 19.63
N SER A 182 -31.69 -18.21 18.39
CA SER A 182 -32.62 -18.32 17.26
C SER A 182 -33.53 -19.57 17.33
N MET A 183 -33.25 -20.52 18.24
CA MET A 183 -34.12 -21.65 18.51
C MET A 183 -35.41 -21.23 19.25
N LEU A 184 -35.40 -20.10 19.94
CA LEU A 184 -36.57 -19.55 20.63
C LEU A 184 -37.43 -18.80 19.61
N PRO A 185 -38.77 -19.08 19.57
CA PRO A 185 -39.67 -18.43 18.62
C PRO A 185 -39.70 -16.89 18.75
N THR A 186 -39.40 -16.36 19.93
CA THR A 186 -39.32 -14.93 20.21
C THR A 186 -38.15 -14.25 19.47
N TYR A 187 -37.10 -14.98 19.09
CA TYR A 187 -35.89 -14.47 18.47
C TYR A 187 -35.75 -14.87 16.99
N ASN A 188 -36.87 -15.09 16.32
CA ASN A 188 -36.90 -15.40 14.90
C ASN A 188 -36.19 -14.28 14.08
N GLY A 189 -35.23 -14.69 13.24
CA GLY A 189 -34.46 -13.79 12.38
C GLY A 189 -33.16 -13.25 12.99
N LEU A 190 -32.85 -13.54 14.26
CA LEU A 190 -31.61 -13.10 14.90
C LEU A 190 -30.38 -13.70 14.18
N LEU A 191 -30.44 -14.98 13.80
CA LEU A 191 -29.41 -15.65 13.04
C LEU A 191 -29.15 -15.00 11.69
N LYS A 192 -30.21 -14.69 10.93
CA LYS A 192 -30.08 -14.01 9.63
C LYS A 192 -29.37 -12.66 9.80
N LYS A 193 -29.74 -11.88 10.82
CA LYS A 193 -29.11 -10.58 11.11
C LYS A 193 -27.64 -10.76 11.49
N ALA A 194 -27.29 -11.77 12.28
CA ALA A 194 -25.92 -12.03 12.70
C ALA A 194 -25.03 -12.41 11.51
N VAL A 195 -25.50 -13.32 10.65
CA VAL A 195 -24.80 -13.73 9.43
C VAL A 195 -24.63 -12.56 8.46
N LEU A 196 -25.67 -11.74 8.27
CA LEU A 196 -25.58 -10.54 7.43
C LEU A 196 -24.57 -9.53 7.97
N LYS A 197 -24.51 -9.32 9.30
CA LYS A 197 -23.50 -8.45 9.91
C LYS A 197 -22.08 -8.96 9.66
N LEU A 198 -21.86 -10.26 9.81
CA LEU A 198 -20.57 -10.87 9.55
C LEU A 198 -20.16 -10.66 8.08
N PHE A 199 -21.06 -10.95 7.15
CA PHE A 199 -20.83 -10.77 5.72
C PHE A 199 -20.57 -9.31 5.36
N ASN A 200 -21.33 -8.37 5.88
CA ASN A 200 -21.09 -6.95 5.68
C ASN A 200 -19.73 -6.50 6.19
N THR A 201 -19.25 -7.07 7.30
CA THR A 201 -17.92 -6.75 7.82
C THR A 201 -16.81 -7.23 6.88
N ILE A 202 -16.98 -8.41 6.26
CA ILE A 202 -16.06 -8.92 5.23
C ILE A 202 -16.03 -8.00 4.01
N LEU A 203 -17.21 -7.62 3.50
CA LEU A 203 -17.32 -6.69 2.38
C LEU A 203 -16.73 -5.31 2.70
N MET A 204 -16.96 -4.81 3.90
CA MET A 204 -16.39 -3.54 4.36
C MET A 204 -14.86 -3.59 4.36
N ARG A 205 -14.26 -4.68 4.84
CA ARG A 205 -12.81 -4.88 4.80
C ARG A 205 -12.27 -4.86 3.36
N ALA A 206 -12.89 -5.59 2.45
CA ALA A 206 -12.52 -5.61 1.04
C ALA A 206 -12.68 -4.22 0.39
N GLY A 207 -13.77 -3.52 0.71
CA GLY A 207 -14.02 -2.15 0.25
C GLY A 207 -12.96 -1.15 0.73
N LEU A 208 -12.56 -1.20 2.00
CA LEU A 208 -11.49 -0.37 2.55
C LEU A 208 -10.16 -0.65 1.85
N THR A 209 -9.85 -1.92 1.59
CA THR A 209 -8.65 -2.32 0.85
C THR A 209 -8.65 -1.76 -0.58
N LEU A 210 -9.81 -1.79 -1.25
CA LEU A 210 -9.99 -1.20 -2.57
C LEU A 210 -9.77 0.32 -2.55
N LEU A 211 -10.27 1.03 -1.54
CA LEU A 211 -10.05 2.47 -1.38
C LEU A 211 -8.57 2.81 -1.20
N ILE A 212 -7.83 2.03 -0.41
CA ILE A 212 -6.37 2.19 -0.25
C ILE A 212 -5.67 2.02 -1.60
N THR A 213 -6.06 1.01 -2.35
CA THR A 213 -5.53 0.71 -3.69
C THR A 213 -5.75 1.87 -4.66
N ILE A 214 -6.98 2.41 -4.72
CA ILE A 214 -7.31 3.56 -5.56
C ILE A 214 -6.47 4.78 -5.15
N ALA A 215 -6.33 5.05 -3.86
CA ALA A 215 -5.54 6.18 -3.37
C ALA A 215 -4.07 6.06 -3.78
N PHE A 216 -3.49 4.85 -3.73
CA PHE A 216 -2.13 4.63 -4.21
C PHE A 216 -1.99 4.83 -5.72
N SER A 217 -2.94 4.32 -6.49
CA SER A 217 -2.96 4.50 -7.95
C SER A 217 -3.04 5.98 -8.34
N LEU A 218 -3.94 6.75 -7.69
CA LEU A 218 -4.04 8.19 -7.91
C LEU A 218 -2.76 8.94 -7.52
N SER A 219 -2.16 8.58 -6.39
CA SER A 219 -0.90 9.19 -5.94
C SER A 219 0.24 8.91 -6.93
N ALA A 220 0.34 7.68 -7.43
CA ALA A 220 1.33 7.33 -8.45
C ALA A 220 1.12 8.12 -9.75
N MET A 221 -0.13 8.31 -10.16
CA MET A 221 -0.50 9.07 -11.34
C MET A 221 -0.16 10.57 -11.19
N ILE A 222 -0.41 11.17 -10.01
CA ILE A 222 -0.03 12.57 -9.74
C ILE A 222 1.48 12.75 -9.86
N TYR A 223 2.27 11.82 -9.34
CA TYR A 223 3.73 11.91 -9.45
C TYR A 223 4.21 11.73 -10.89
N SER A 224 3.61 10.84 -11.70
CA SER A 224 3.99 10.68 -13.11
C SER A 224 3.70 11.93 -13.92
N MET A 225 2.56 12.58 -13.70
CA MET A 225 2.20 13.85 -14.38
C MET A 225 3.08 15.04 -13.96
N SER A 226 3.65 15.02 -12.75
CA SER A 226 4.50 16.11 -12.25
C SER A 226 5.90 16.14 -12.89
N GLY A 227 6.29 15.11 -13.63
CA GLY A 227 7.55 15.04 -14.36
C GLY A 227 7.54 15.72 -15.73
N ASP A 228 6.36 16.08 -16.25
CA ASP A 228 6.20 16.64 -17.60
C ASP A 228 6.18 18.18 -17.66
N TYR A 229 6.50 18.90 -16.54
CA TYR A 229 6.54 20.35 -16.46
C TYR A 229 7.89 20.91 -16.05
#